data_519e608e74df2abb7d19c50921a752ed
#
_entry.id   519e608e74df2abb7d19c50921a752ed
#
_cell.length_a   1.000
_cell.length_b   1.000
_cell.length_c   1.000
_cell.angle_alpha   90.00
_cell.angle_beta   90.00
_cell.angle_gamma   90.00
#
_symmetry.space_group_name_H-M   'P 1'
#
loop_
_entity.id
_entity.type
_entity.pdbx_description
1 polymer ?
#
loop_
_entity_poly.entity_id
_entity_poly.type
_entity_poly.pdbx_seq_one_letter_code
_entity_poly.pdbx_strand_id
1 'polypeptide(L)'
;MVAQIESAAAVRRADEIARVEGVDALFVGPADLQLDLRMRPDLENCSYAECLKVVAGSAARAGKAAGILLRDVAEIAQHREMGFNMLAVDSDLGILRKAYLAVTGAAPAP
;
A
#
# COMPACT_ATOMS: atom_id res chain seq x y z
N MET A 1 -7.16 14.04 6.78
CA MET A 1 -6.43 13.94 5.49
C MET A 1 -5.66 12.63 5.43
N VAL A 2 -5.64 11.96 4.26
CA VAL A 2 -4.82 10.76 4.02
C VAL A 2 -3.58 11.17 3.24
N ALA A 3 -2.40 10.95 3.80
CA ALA A 3 -1.12 11.25 3.14
C ALA A 3 -0.60 9.99 2.43
N GLN A 4 -0.43 10.09 1.11
CA GLN A 4 0.04 8.97 0.30
C GLN A 4 1.57 8.86 0.37
N ILE A 5 2.08 7.67 0.68
CA ILE A 5 3.49 7.33 0.80
C ILE A 5 3.86 6.40 -0.35
N GLU A 6 4.53 6.93 -1.36
CA GLU A 6 4.78 6.23 -2.63
C GLU A 6 6.21 6.43 -3.18
N SER A 7 7.12 6.90 -2.33
CA SER A 7 8.53 7.01 -2.67
C SER A 7 9.44 6.72 -1.47
N ALA A 8 10.67 6.30 -1.72
CA ALA A 8 11.68 6.08 -0.69
C ALA A 8 11.92 7.35 0.15
N ALA A 9 11.86 8.52 -0.48
CA ALA A 9 11.98 9.80 0.22
C ALA A 9 10.84 10.02 1.21
N ALA A 10 9.60 9.70 0.83
CA ALA A 10 8.44 9.80 1.72
C ALA A 10 8.51 8.77 2.86
N VAL A 11 8.97 7.55 2.58
CA VAL A 11 9.20 6.52 3.62
C VAL A 11 10.18 7.01 4.67
N ARG A 12 11.32 7.59 4.28
CA ARG A 12 12.31 8.14 5.22
C ARG A 12 11.75 9.27 6.10
N ARG A 13 10.75 9.99 5.61
CA ARG A 13 10.09 11.09 6.31
C ARG A 13 8.73 10.70 6.91
N ALA A 14 8.39 9.43 6.95
CA ALA A 14 7.07 8.97 7.39
C ALA A 14 6.73 9.44 8.81
N ASP A 15 7.69 9.48 9.72
CA ASP A 15 7.50 10.02 11.08
C ASP A 15 7.16 11.52 11.09
N GLU A 16 7.81 12.30 10.24
CA GLU A 16 7.54 13.74 10.12
C GLU A 16 6.15 13.97 9.53
N ILE A 17 5.82 13.24 8.45
CA ILE A 17 4.52 13.34 7.77
C ILE A 17 3.38 12.94 8.74
N ALA A 18 3.56 11.85 9.50
CA ALA A 18 2.56 11.39 10.45
C ALA A 18 2.24 12.41 11.56
N ARG A 19 3.22 13.26 11.93
CA ARG A 19 3.05 14.29 12.97
C ARG A 19 2.42 15.58 12.47
N VAL A 20 2.24 15.73 11.16
CA VAL A 20 1.60 16.95 10.62
C VAL A 20 0.15 17.00 11.11
N GLU A 21 -0.25 18.16 11.61
CA GLU A 21 -1.63 18.41 12.04
C GLU A 21 -2.59 18.24 10.86
N GLY A 22 -3.71 17.54 11.08
CA GLY A 22 -4.69 17.25 10.05
C GLY A 22 -4.38 16.00 9.19
N VAL A 23 -3.24 15.34 9.39
CA VAL A 23 -2.99 14.00 8.83
C VAL A 23 -3.65 12.97 9.74
N ASP A 24 -4.52 12.14 9.18
CA ASP A 24 -5.26 11.07 9.88
C ASP A 24 -4.70 9.69 9.55
N ALA A 25 -4.11 9.53 8.38
CA ALA A 25 -3.55 8.25 7.92
C ALA A 25 -2.34 8.45 7.02
N LEU A 26 -1.39 7.50 7.07
CA LEU A 26 -0.37 7.27 6.06
C LEU A 26 -0.83 6.13 5.17
N PHE A 27 -0.93 6.35 3.85
CA PHE A 27 -1.42 5.35 2.92
C PHE A 27 -0.35 4.98 1.88
N VAL A 28 0.07 3.73 1.85
CA VAL A 28 1.08 3.25 0.90
C VAL A 28 0.47 3.09 -0.49
N GLY A 29 1.13 3.69 -1.50
CA GLY A 29 0.92 3.42 -2.93
C GLY A 29 1.89 2.33 -3.42
N PRO A 30 1.49 1.03 -3.44
CA PRO A 30 2.44 -0.07 -3.66
C PRO A 30 3.13 -0.04 -5.01
N ALA A 31 2.41 0.30 -6.07
CA ALA A 31 2.95 0.31 -7.43
C ALA A 31 4.02 1.39 -7.59
N ASP A 32 3.71 2.60 -7.14
CA ASP A 32 4.59 3.76 -7.27
C ASP A 32 5.79 3.64 -6.35
N LEU A 33 5.60 3.20 -5.09
CA LEU A 33 6.71 2.94 -4.16
C LEU A 33 7.68 1.88 -4.72
N GLN A 34 7.16 0.77 -5.26
CA GLN A 34 8.02 -0.26 -5.86
C GLN A 34 8.73 0.25 -7.11
N LEU A 35 8.08 1.11 -7.90
CA LEU A 35 8.69 1.75 -9.06
C LEU A 35 9.83 2.68 -8.63
N ASP A 36 9.60 3.56 -7.66
CA ASP A 36 10.62 4.49 -7.13
C ASP A 36 11.83 3.74 -6.58
N LEU A 37 11.62 2.67 -5.80
CA LEU A 37 12.69 1.82 -5.26
C LEU A 37 13.54 1.17 -6.37
N ARG A 38 12.91 0.74 -7.48
CA ARG A 38 13.64 0.16 -8.62
C ARG A 38 14.39 1.18 -9.44
N MET A 39 13.85 2.39 -9.58
CA MET A 39 14.45 3.45 -10.38
C MET A 39 15.63 4.15 -9.69
N ARG A 40 15.80 3.96 -8.39
CA ARG A 40 16.83 4.60 -7.58
C ARG A 40 17.65 3.60 -6.76
N PRO A 41 18.34 2.65 -7.41
CA PRO A 41 19.09 1.61 -6.71
C PRO A 41 20.29 2.15 -5.91
N ASP A 42 20.78 3.35 -6.26
CA ASP A 42 21.97 3.97 -5.63
C ASP A 42 21.68 4.62 -4.28
N LEU A 43 20.41 4.79 -3.93
CA LEU A 43 20.03 5.22 -2.59
C LEU A 43 20.12 4.00 -1.67
N GLU A 44 20.63 4.17 -0.45
CA GLU A 44 20.51 3.16 0.62
C GLU A 44 19.03 2.92 0.94
N ASN A 45 18.37 2.25 0.02
CA ASN A 45 16.94 1.98 0.12
C ASN A 45 16.73 0.73 0.95
N CYS A 46 15.81 0.80 1.90
CA CYS A 46 15.24 -0.38 2.50
C CYS A 46 14.52 -1.23 1.44
N SER A 47 14.45 -2.52 1.66
CA SER A 47 13.59 -3.38 0.86
C SER A 47 12.13 -2.91 0.95
N TYR A 48 11.31 -3.28 -0.04
CA TYR A 48 9.88 -2.94 -0.01
C TYR A 48 9.20 -3.37 1.31
N ALA A 49 9.51 -4.57 1.80
CA ALA A 49 8.96 -5.07 3.05
C ALA A 49 9.38 -4.25 4.28
N GLU A 50 10.62 -3.76 4.31
CA GLU A 50 11.09 -2.85 5.36
C GLU A 50 10.41 -1.49 5.26
N CYS A 51 10.24 -0.95 4.05
CA CYS A 51 9.50 0.29 3.84
C CYS A 51 8.07 0.20 4.39
N LEU A 52 7.37 -0.92 4.18
CA LEU A 52 6.05 -1.14 4.74
C LEU A 52 6.06 -1.10 6.27
N LYS A 53 7.03 -1.77 6.91
CA LYS A 53 7.18 -1.75 8.37
C LYS A 53 7.47 -0.34 8.92
N VAL A 54 8.30 0.44 8.21
CA VAL A 54 8.60 1.83 8.58
C VAL A 54 7.32 2.66 8.55
N VAL A 55 6.53 2.58 7.48
CA VAL A 55 5.29 3.38 7.36
C VAL A 55 4.27 2.97 8.43
N ALA A 56 4.02 1.67 8.62
CA ALA A 56 3.09 1.19 9.63
C ALA A 56 3.53 1.60 11.05
N GLY A 57 4.82 1.46 11.36
CA GLY A 57 5.38 1.87 12.64
C GLY A 57 5.30 3.38 12.88
N SER A 58 5.55 4.19 11.86
CA SER A 58 5.44 5.66 11.94
C SER A 58 4.00 6.11 12.20
N ALA A 59 3.04 5.52 11.51
CA ALA A 59 1.62 5.78 11.74
C ALA A 59 1.23 5.40 13.17
N ALA A 60 1.61 4.21 13.64
CA ALA A 60 1.29 3.73 14.98
C ALA A 60 1.88 4.64 16.06
N ARG A 61 3.16 5.07 15.96
CA ARG A 61 3.79 5.98 16.91
C ARG A 61 3.09 7.34 16.99
N ALA A 62 2.52 7.80 15.89
CA ALA A 62 1.76 9.05 15.84
C ALA A 62 0.27 8.89 16.19
N GLY A 63 -0.20 7.67 16.50
CA GLY A 63 -1.63 7.39 16.76
C GLY A 63 -2.50 7.55 15.52
N LYS A 64 -1.93 7.34 14.31
CA LYS A 64 -2.60 7.49 13.01
C LYS A 64 -2.88 6.12 12.39
N ALA A 65 -3.78 6.09 11.40
CA ALA A 65 -4.02 4.89 10.63
C ALA A 65 -2.86 4.61 9.65
N ALA A 66 -2.54 3.33 9.46
CA ALA A 66 -1.68 2.86 8.38
C ALA A 66 -2.54 2.21 7.30
N GLY A 67 -2.47 2.74 6.09
CA GLY A 67 -3.26 2.30 4.95
C GLY A 67 -2.40 1.71 3.82
N ILE A 68 -2.99 0.79 3.05
CA ILE A 68 -2.36 0.20 1.86
C ILE A 68 -3.42 -0.31 0.89
N LEU A 69 -3.11 -0.24 -0.42
CA LEU A 69 -3.89 -0.87 -1.47
C LEU A 69 -3.37 -2.29 -1.72
N LEU A 70 -4.23 -3.29 -1.55
CA LEU A 70 -3.96 -4.70 -1.82
C LEU A 70 -4.59 -5.11 -3.16
N ARG A 71 -4.01 -6.10 -3.81
CA ARG A 71 -4.56 -6.66 -5.07
C ARG A 71 -5.47 -7.86 -4.84
N ASP A 72 -5.32 -8.52 -3.70
CA ASP A 72 -6.09 -9.71 -3.35
C ASP A 72 -6.48 -9.72 -1.88
N VAL A 73 -7.64 -10.29 -1.58
CA VAL A 73 -8.14 -10.49 -0.21
C VAL A 73 -7.23 -11.40 0.62
N ALA A 74 -6.52 -12.30 -0.03
CA ALA A 74 -5.56 -13.20 0.63
C ALA A 74 -4.41 -12.46 1.33
N GLU A 75 -4.11 -11.22 0.89
CA GLU A 75 -3.06 -10.40 1.46
C GLU A 75 -3.47 -9.70 2.78
N ILE A 76 -4.77 -9.69 3.11
CA ILE A 76 -5.31 -8.93 4.24
C ILE A 76 -4.67 -9.35 5.57
N ALA A 77 -4.62 -10.67 5.85
CA ALA A 77 -4.12 -11.18 7.13
C ALA A 77 -2.68 -10.74 7.38
N GLN A 78 -1.80 -10.95 6.40
CA GLN A 78 -0.39 -10.57 6.48
C GLN A 78 -0.20 -9.06 6.74
N HIS A 79 -0.94 -8.21 6.03
CA HIS A 79 -0.79 -6.76 6.19
C HIS A 79 -1.36 -6.25 7.52
N ARG A 80 -2.41 -6.90 8.04
CA ARG A 80 -2.91 -6.62 9.39
C ARG A 80 -1.87 -6.95 10.46
N GLU A 81 -1.17 -8.08 10.34
CA GLU A 81 -0.07 -8.46 11.24
C GLU A 81 1.09 -7.45 11.18
N MET A 82 1.32 -6.81 10.03
CA MET A 82 2.30 -5.73 9.88
C MET A 82 1.84 -4.39 10.48
N GLY A 83 0.60 -4.28 10.96
CA GLY A 83 0.05 -3.07 11.58
C GLY A 83 -0.81 -2.19 10.66
N PHE A 84 -1.11 -2.63 9.44
CA PHE A 84 -2.03 -1.91 8.56
C PHE A 84 -3.48 -2.12 9.01
N ASN A 85 -4.21 -1.03 9.21
CA ASN A 85 -5.60 -1.03 9.69
C ASN A 85 -6.59 -0.33 8.74
N MET A 86 -6.10 0.29 7.67
CA MET A 86 -6.89 0.89 6.59
C MET A 86 -6.56 0.17 5.27
N LEU A 87 -7.35 -0.84 4.91
CA LEU A 87 -7.06 -1.70 3.76
C LEU A 87 -8.04 -1.43 2.62
N ALA A 88 -7.51 -0.96 1.49
CA ALA A 88 -8.24 -0.95 0.22
C ALA A 88 -7.89 -2.25 -0.55
N VAL A 89 -8.87 -2.89 -1.16
CA VAL A 89 -8.63 -4.14 -1.89
C VAL A 89 -9.14 -3.99 -3.33
N ASP A 90 -8.20 -4.11 -4.28
CA ASP A 90 -8.45 -3.99 -5.72
C ASP A 90 -9.05 -2.63 -6.12
N SER A 91 -9.54 -2.54 -7.33
CA SER A 91 -10.28 -1.41 -7.87
C SER A 91 -11.59 -1.89 -8.50
N ASP A 92 -12.54 -0.98 -8.69
CA ASP A 92 -13.78 -1.25 -9.41
C ASP A 92 -13.51 -1.88 -10.77
N LEU A 93 -12.58 -1.32 -11.54
CA LEU A 93 -12.16 -1.85 -12.84
C LEU A 93 -11.50 -3.23 -12.72
N GLY A 94 -10.64 -3.44 -11.71
CA GLY A 94 -10.01 -4.72 -11.47
C GLY A 94 -11.01 -5.82 -11.12
N ILE A 95 -11.95 -5.51 -10.23
CA ILE A 95 -13.02 -6.42 -9.82
C ILE A 95 -13.92 -6.77 -11.02
N LEU A 96 -14.33 -5.76 -11.78
CA LEU A 96 -15.18 -5.94 -12.96
C LEU A 96 -14.49 -6.80 -14.01
N ARG A 97 -13.22 -6.51 -14.32
CA ARG A 97 -12.43 -7.31 -15.27
C ARG A 97 -12.31 -8.77 -14.84
N LYS A 98 -12.00 -9.03 -13.57
CA LYS A 98 -11.93 -10.40 -13.03
C LYS A 98 -13.26 -11.13 -13.17
N ALA A 99 -14.37 -10.46 -12.87
CA ALA A 99 -15.71 -11.04 -13.01
C ALA A 99 -16.03 -11.39 -14.48
N TYR A 100 -15.74 -10.50 -15.42
CA TYR A 100 -15.93 -10.78 -16.85
C TYR A 100 -15.06 -11.96 -17.33
N LEU A 101 -13.79 -12.00 -16.95
CA LEU A 101 -12.91 -13.11 -17.33
C LEU A 101 -13.39 -14.45 -16.76
N ALA A 102 -13.92 -14.47 -15.54
CA ALA A 102 -14.50 -15.69 -14.96
C ALA A 102 -15.73 -16.15 -15.76
N VAL A 103 -16.62 -15.25 -16.15
CA VAL A 103 -17.80 -15.58 -16.95
C VAL A 103 -17.42 -16.06 -18.35
N THR A 104 -16.55 -15.35 -19.06
CA THR A 104 -16.13 -15.71 -20.42
C THR A 104 -15.29 -16.98 -20.46
N GLY A 105 -14.44 -17.24 -19.44
CA GLY A 105 -13.65 -18.45 -19.33
C GLY A 105 -14.50 -19.69 -18.98
N ALA A 106 -15.68 -19.51 -18.37
CA ALA A 106 -16.63 -20.57 -18.10
C ALA A 106 -17.60 -20.87 -19.28
N ALA A 107 -17.62 -19.99 -20.30
CA ALA A 107 -18.44 -20.20 -21.49
C ALA A 107 -17.86 -21.37 -22.33
N PRO A 108 -18.72 -22.31 -22.82
CA PRO A 108 -18.25 -23.34 -23.73
C PRO A 108 -17.69 -22.69 -25.01
N ALA A 109 -16.60 -23.26 -25.52
CA ALA A 109 -16.09 -22.84 -26.82
C ALA A 109 -17.16 -23.06 -27.91
N PRO A 110 -17.24 -22.17 -28.92
CA PRO A 110 -18.20 -22.33 -30.03
C PRO A 110 -17.93 -23.57 -30.86
#